data_fc881b071a7b2495f6d5ece8b47f1894
#
_entry.id   fc881b071a7b2495f6d5ece8b47f1894
#
_cell.length_a   1.000
_cell.length_b   1.000
_cell.length_c   1.000
_cell.angle_alpha   90.00
_cell.angle_beta   90.00
_cell.angle_gamma   90.00
#
_symmetry.space_group_name_H-M   'P 1'
#
loop_
_entity.id
_entity.type
_entity.pdbx_description
1 polymer ?
#
loop_
_entity_poly.entity_id
_entity_poly.type
_entity_poly.pdbx_seq_one_letter_code
_entity_poly.pdbx_strand_id
1 'polypeptide(L)'
;MAMELYFINLDRAHERAAFLVKECKKAGIDNIVRVSATDAQKSDMKVIANYWPKSWGPYWQLTDTEIAVFKSHRAIWQRIAVLDNPAIVLEDDVILSRQLGQSLTMLEGFIEFDFIK
;
A
#
# COMPACT_ATOMS: atom_id res chain seq x y z
N MET A 1 -13.14 -8.32 14.80
CA MET A 1 -11.97 -8.94 14.18
C MET A 1 -11.01 -7.84 13.76
N ALA A 2 -9.77 -7.91 14.18
CA ALA A 2 -8.81 -6.87 13.88
C ALA A 2 -8.46 -6.85 12.39
N MET A 3 -8.46 -5.67 11.76
CA MET A 3 -8.03 -5.50 10.38
C MET A 3 -6.53 -5.77 10.25
N GLU A 4 -6.14 -6.48 9.21
CA GLU A 4 -4.73 -6.63 8.87
C GLU A 4 -4.18 -5.32 8.31
N LEU A 5 -2.96 -4.97 8.68
CA LEU A 5 -2.28 -3.79 8.17
C LEU A 5 -1.05 -4.22 7.39
N TYR A 6 -0.99 -3.79 6.15
CA TYR A 6 0.14 -3.99 5.26
C TYR A 6 0.84 -2.67 4.99
N PHE A 7 2.16 -2.69 4.85
CA PHE A 7 2.88 -1.54 4.32
C PHE A 7 3.80 -1.94 3.17
N ILE A 8 3.81 -1.10 2.15
CA ILE A 8 4.61 -1.27 0.94
C ILE A 8 5.96 -0.60 1.15
N ASN A 9 7.03 -1.34 0.94
CA ASN A 9 8.39 -0.84 1.14
C ASN A 9 9.37 -1.52 0.18
N LEU A 10 10.24 -0.74 -0.45
CA LEU A 10 11.34 -1.26 -1.26
C LEU A 10 12.33 -2.02 -0.37
N ASP A 11 12.83 -3.15 -0.86
CA ASP A 11 13.75 -4.00 -0.09
C ASP A 11 15.02 -3.27 0.33
N ARG A 12 15.50 -2.31 -0.46
CA ARG A 12 16.66 -1.48 -0.13
C ARG A 12 16.40 -0.36 0.87
N ALA A 13 15.14 -0.03 1.15
CA ALA A 13 14.76 1.07 2.03
C ALA A 13 14.55 0.59 3.48
N HIS A 14 15.58 -0.02 4.08
CA HIS A 14 15.51 -0.60 5.42
C HIS A 14 15.19 0.42 6.51
N GLU A 15 15.73 1.64 6.41
CA GLU A 15 15.53 2.69 7.41
C GLU A 15 14.07 3.17 7.43
N ARG A 16 13.43 3.30 6.26
CA ARG A 16 12.01 3.66 6.17
C ARG A 16 11.12 2.58 6.79
N ALA A 17 11.42 1.31 6.54
CA ALA A 17 10.69 0.20 7.14
C ALA A 17 10.79 0.23 8.67
N ALA A 18 12.00 0.37 9.21
CA ALA A 18 12.22 0.44 10.66
C ALA A 18 11.52 1.64 11.29
N PHE A 19 11.58 2.79 10.64
CA PHE A 19 10.90 4.01 11.09
C PHE A 19 9.38 3.83 11.15
N LEU A 20 8.78 3.28 10.07
CA LEU A 20 7.33 3.08 10.01
C LEU A 20 6.85 2.08 11.07
N VAL A 21 7.57 0.98 11.27
CA VAL A 21 7.25 0.00 12.33
C VAL A 21 7.22 0.68 13.70
N LYS A 22 8.21 1.53 13.97
CA LYS A 22 8.28 2.28 15.23
C LYS A 22 7.11 3.26 15.37
N GLU A 23 6.77 3.99 14.30
CA GLU A 23 5.64 4.92 14.32
C GLU A 23 4.29 4.20 14.47
N CYS A 24 4.12 3.04 13.85
CA CYS A 24 2.93 2.20 14.04
C CYS A 24 2.76 1.80 15.51
N LYS A 25 3.82 1.36 16.17
CA LYS A 25 3.77 1.02 17.60
C LYS A 25 3.36 2.21 18.46
N LYS A 26 3.88 3.39 18.18
CA LYS A 26 3.49 4.62 18.89
C LYS A 26 2.02 5.01 18.65
N ALA A 27 1.48 4.65 17.51
CA ALA A 27 0.07 4.86 17.16
C ALA A 27 -0.86 3.75 17.69
N GLY A 28 -0.35 2.81 18.47
CA GLY A 28 -1.12 1.69 19.04
C GLY A 28 -1.37 0.55 18.08
N ILE A 29 -0.53 0.38 17.05
CA ILE A 29 -0.66 -0.66 16.02
C ILE A 29 0.54 -1.59 16.11
N ASP A 30 0.32 -2.83 16.51
CA ASP A 30 1.36 -3.86 16.63
C ASP A 30 1.34 -4.88 15.49
N ASN A 31 0.19 -5.06 14.86
CA ASN A 31 -0.03 -6.08 13.84
C ASN A 31 0.16 -5.50 12.45
N ILE A 32 1.42 -5.41 11.99
CA ILE A 32 1.76 -4.89 10.67
C ILE A 32 2.58 -5.90 9.88
N VAL A 33 2.32 -5.99 8.60
CA VAL A 33 3.01 -6.88 7.66
C VAL A 33 3.67 -6.07 6.57
N ARG A 34 4.98 -6.23 6.44
CA ARG A 34 5.73 -5.62 5.34
C ARG A 34 5.47 -6.39 4.03
N VAL A 35 5.23 -5.65 2.96
CA VAL A 35 5.15 -6.20 1.60
C VAL A 35 6.22 -5.55 0.75
N SER A 36 7.01 -6.39 0.08
CA SER A 36 8.07 -5.92 -0.82
C SER A 36 7.47 -5.18 -2.00
N ALA A 37 7.89 -3.93 -2.21
CA ALA A 37 7.45 -3.12 -3.34
C ALA A 37 8.11 -3.58 -4.64
N THR A 38 7.40 -3.40 -5.75
CA THR A 38 8.00 -3.53 -7.08
C THR A 38 9.02 -2.41 -7.26
N ASP A 39 10.26 -2.79 -7.60
CA ASP A 39 11.35 -1.84 -7.81
C ASP A 39 11.49 -1.53 -9.31
N ALA A 40 11.23 -0.27 -9.67
CA ALA A 40 11.31 0.21 -11.05
C ALA A 40 12.71 0.03 -11.67
N GLN A 41 13.77 0.00 -10.84
CA GLN A 41 15.14 -0.21 -11.31
C GLN A 41 15.47 -1.65 -11.63
N LYS A 42 14.72 -2.61 -11.09
CA LYS A 42 14.98 -4.05 -11.18
C LYS A 42 13.95 -4.82 -11.97
N SER A 43 12.78 -4.23 -12.21
CA SER A 43 11.61 -4.91 -12.79
C SER A 43 11.34 -4.44 -14.21
N ASP A 44 10.82 -5.33 -15.07
CA ASP A 44 10.35 -4.97 -16.40
C ASP A 44 8.96 -4.31 -16.30
N MET A 45 8.89 -3.04 -16.68
CA MET A 45 7.68 -2.23 -16.66
C MET A 45 6.87 -2.28 -17.98
N LYS A 46 7.40 -2.88 -19.04
CA LYS A 46 6.81 -2.84 -20.40
C LYS A 46 5.42 -3.45 -20.46
N VAL A 47 5.17 -4.50 -19.69
CA VAL A 47 3.89 -5.22 -19.71
C VAL A 47 2.72 -4.33 -19.33
N ILE A 48 2.91 -3.40 -18.39
CA ILE A 48 1.84 -2.48 -17.98
C ILE A 48 1.70 -1.30 -18.93
N ALA A 49 2.79 -0.84 -19.52
CA ALA A 49 2.74 0.23 -20.51
C ALA A 49 1.83 -0.11 -21.70
N ASN A 50 1.66 -1.40 -22.03
CA ASN A 50 0.77 -1.86 -23.08
C ASN A 50 -0.73 -1.63 -22.80
N TYR A 51 -1.12 -1.41 -21.55
CA TYR A 51 -2.50 -1.10 -21.18
C TYR A 51 -2.84 0.38 -21.24
N TRP A 52 -1.84 1.23 -21.49
CA TRP A 52 -2.07 2.67 -21.58
C TRP A 52 -2.80 3.02 -22.88
N PRO A 53 -3.95 3.71 -22.81
CA PRO A 53 -4.68 4.08 -24.00
C PRO A 53 -3.88 5.04 -24.89
N LYS A 54 -3.47 4.61 -26.07
CA LYS A 54 -2.75 5.45 -27.03
C LYS A 54 -3.53 6.71 -27.44
N SER A 55 -4.86 6.67 -27.29
CA SER A 55 -5.74 7.81 -27.57
C SER A 55 -5.52 9.02 -26.65
N TRP A 56 -4.87 8.85 -25.51
CA TRP A 56 -4.60 9.92 -24.56
C TRP A 56 -3.32 10.73 -24.90
N GLY A 57 -2.59 10.30 -25.93
CA GLY A 57 -1.42 10.97 -26.44
C GLY A 57 -0.14 10.76 -25.63
N PRO A 58 1.01 11.26 -26.13
CA PRO A 58 2.32 10.99 -25.53
C PRO A 58 2.57 11.67 -24.19
N TYR A 59 1.82 12.71 -23.87
CA TYR A 59 1.98 13.46 -22.61
C TYR A 59 1.42 12.76 -21.37
N TRP A 60 0.69 11.68 -21.57
CA TRP A 60 0.03 10.91 -20.51
C TRP A 60 0.68 9.56 -20.26
N GLN A 61 1.94 9.43 -20.61
CA GLN A 61 2.68 8.20 -20.32
C GLN A 61 3.08 8.14 -18.85
N LEU A 62 2.80 6.99 -18.21
CA LEU A 62 3.27 6.73 -16.86
C LEU A 62 4.79 6.52 -16.86
N THR A 63 5.46 7.04 -15.83
CA THR A 63 6.86 6.72 -15.57
C THR A 63 6.99 5.30 -15.05
N ASP A 64 8.19 4.72 -15.14
CA ASP A 64 8.45 3.39 -14.58
C ASP A 64 8.18 3.34 -13.07
N THR A 65 8.46 4.43 -12.36
CA THR A 65 8.17 4.55 -10.93
C THR A 65 6.66 4.51 -10.64
N GLU A 66 5.86 5.24 -11.40
CA GLU A 66 4.39 5.22 -11.25
C GLU A 66 3.81 3.85 -11.55
N ILE A 67 4.31 3.15 -12.56
CA ILE A 67 3.93 1.79 -12.89
C ILE A 67 4.32 0.83 -11.74
N ALA A 68 5.51 0.98 -11.18
CA ALA A 68 5.97 0.17 -10.07
C ALA A 68 5.11 0.36 -8.81
N VAL A 69 4.69 1.59 -8.52
CA VAL A 69 3.76 1.89 -7.43
C VAL A 69 2.41 1.21 -7.66
N PHE A 70 1.86 1.31 -8.86
CA PHE A 70 0.61 0.64 -9.22
C PHE A 70 0.73 -0.89 -9.06
N LYS A 71 1.81 -1.50 -9.55
CA LYS A 71 2.04 -2.95 -9.40
C LYS A 71 2.09 -3.37 -7.94
N SER A 72 2.73 -2.57 -7.10
CA SER A 72 2.84 -2.84 -5.66
C SER A 72 1.47 -2.85 -4.99
N HIS A 73 0.64 -1.85 -5.25
CA HIS A 73 -0.72 -1.78 -4.73
C HIS A 73 -1.60 -2.91 -5.28
N ARG A 74 -1.52 -3.18 -6.57
CA ARG A 74 -2.30 -4.25 -7.22
C ARG A 74 -1.99 -5.62 -6.59
N ALA A 75 -0.73 -5.91 -6.31
CA ALA A 75 -0.35 -7.17 -5.68
C ALA A 75 -1.00 -7.34 -4.29
N ILE A 76 -1.08 -6.26 -3.52
CA ILE A 76 -1.75 -6.27 -2.21
C ILE A 76 -3.27 -6.40 -2.38
N TRP A 77 -3.88 -5.68 -3.31
CA TRP A 77 -5.31 -5.78 -3.57
C TRP A 77 -5.73 -7.19 -3.96
N GLN A 78 -4.93 -7.88 -4.78
CA GLN A 78 -5.16 -9.28 -5.13
C GLN A 78 -5.10 -10.19 -3.90
N ARG A 79 -4.20 -9.90 -2.97
CA ARG A 79 -4.09 -10.63 -1.69
C ARG A 79 -5.30 -10.37 -0.80
N ILE A 80 -5.70 -9.12 -0.64
CA ILE A 80 -6.85 -8.71 0.18
C ILE A 80 -8.16 -9.30 -0.37
N ALA A 81 -8.31 -9.34 -1.69
CA ALA A 81 -9.52 -9.84 -2.34
C ALA A 81 -9.86 -11.30 -1.99
N VAL A 82 -8.87 -12.11 -1.62
CA VAL A 82 -9.08 -13.51 -1.22
C VAL A 82 -9.24 -13.71 0.29
N LEU A 83 -9.02 -12.65 1.10
CA LEU A 83 -9.09 -12.75 2.56
C LEU A 83 -10.51 -12.61 3.13
N ASP A 84 -11.44 -12.10 2.35
CA ASP A 84 -12.83 -11.79 2.76
C ASP A 84 -12.93 -10.89 4.01
N ASN A 85 -11.91 -10.09 4.24
CA ASN A 85 -11.83 -9.14 5.35
C ASN A 85 -11.23 -7.82 4.87
N PRO A 86 -11.69 -6.69 5.43
CA PRO A 86 -11.04 -5.42 5.17
C PRO A 86 -9.59 -5.43 5.66
N ALA A 87 -8.75 -4.70 4.95
CA ALA A 87 -7.35 -4.52 5.32
C ALA A 87 -6.91 -3.07 5.08
N ILE A 88 -5.83 -2.69 5.73
CA ILE A 88 -5.24 -1.36 5.62
C ILE A 88 -3.95 -1.47 4.83
N VAL A 89 -3.75 -0.56 3.89
CA VAL A 89 -2.53 -0.48 3.08
C VAL A 89 -1.88 0.88 3.31
N LEU A 90 -0.62 0.86 3.73
CA LEU A 90 0.20 2.05 3.92
C LEU A 90 1.40 2.04 2.97
N GLU A 91 1.83 3.20 2.55
CA GLU A 91 3.16 3.41 1.96
C GLU A 91 4.17 3.70 3.07
N ASP A 92 5.46 3.50 2.82
CA ASP A 92 6.51 3.63 3.84
C ASP A 92 6.90 5.06 4.20
N ASP A 93 6.32 6.05 3.54
CA ASP A 93 6.56 7.49 3.73
C ASP A 93 5.40 8.24 4.39
N VAL A 94 4.42 7.54 4.91
CA VAL A 94 3.27 8.15 5.57
C VAL A 94 3.60 8.68 6.96
N ILE A 95 2.90 9.74 7.35
CA ILE A 95 2.94 10.27 8.72
C ILE A 95 1.67 9.82 9.44
N LEU A 96 1.83 9.13 10.55
CA LEU A 96 0.73 8.54 11.29
C LEU A 96 0.27 9.43 12.44
N SER A 97 -1.05 9.61 12.54
CA SER A 97 -1.66 10.20 13.73
C SER A 97 -1.47 9.29 14.95
N ARG A 98 -1.25 9.87 16.12
CA ARG A 98 -1.22 9.14 17.39
C ARG A 98 -2.55 8.48 17.71
N GLN A 99 -3.63 8.95 17.12
CA GLN A 99 -4.98 8.43 17.30
C GLN A 99 -5.36 7.36 16.27
N LEU A 100 -4.43 6.98 15.38
CA LEU A 100 -4.74 6.05 14.30
C LEU A 100 -5.30 4.72 14.83
N GLY A 101 -4.70 4.15 15.86
CA GLY A 101 -5.18 2.91 16.46
C GLY A 101 -6.64 2.99 16.93
N GLN A 102 -7.02 4.10 17.56
CA GLN A 102 -8.41 4.33 18.00
C GLN A 102 -9.35 4.48 16.79
N SER A 103 -8.92 5.22 15.76
CA SER A 103 -9.70 5.41 14.53
C SER A 103 -9.97 4.09 13.82
N LEU A 104 -8.98 3.20 13.78
CA LEU A 104 -9.13 1.88 13.18
C LEU A 104 -10.09 1.00 13.95
N THR A 105 -10.04 1.03 15.28
CA THR A 105 -11.02 0.33 16.14
C THR A 105 -12.44 0.82 15.86
N MET A 106 -12.63 2.11 15.66
CA MET A 106 -13.93 2.66 15.28
C MET A 106 -14.39 2.19 13.89
N LEU A 107 -13.47 2.11 12.92
CA LEU A 107 -13.78 1.62 11.57
C LEU A 107 -14.21 0.15 11.56
N GLU A 108 -13.70 -0.67 12.46
CA GLU A 108 -14.12 -2.07 12.61
C GLU A 108 -15.61 -2.21 12.91
N GLY A 109 -16.26 -1.17 13.45
CA GLY A 109 -17.69 -1.12 13.67
C GLY A 109 -18.54 -0.81 12.43
N PHE A 110 -17.94 -0.39 11.33
CA PHE A 110 -18.63 -0.16 10.07
C PHE A 110 -18.76 -1.47 9.29
N ILE A 111 -19.99 -1.80 8.91
CA ILE A 111 -20.30 -3.09 8.29
C ILE A 111 -20.10 -3.06 6.77
N GLU A 112 -20.26 -1.91 6.15
CA GLU A 112 -20.23 -1.77 4.69
C GLU A 112 -19.35 -0.61 4.25
N PHE A 113 -18.24 -0.91 3.61
CA PHE A 113 -17.47 0.03 2.79
C PHE A 113 -16.65 -0.76 1.76
N ASP A 114 -16.50 -0.20 0.58
CA ASP A 114 -15.61 -0.76 -0.43
C ASP A 114 -14.20 -0.20 -0.28
N PHE A 115 -14.09 1.11 -0.05
CA PHE A 115 -12.82 1.81 0.03
C PHE A 115 -12.94 3.08 0.88
N ILE A 116 -11.97 3.30 1.75
CA ILE A 116 -11.82 4.53 2.56
C ILE A 116 -10.39 5.07 2.36
N LYS A 117 -10.26 6.37 2.07
CA LYS A 117 -8.96 7.02 1.91
C LYS A 117 -8.74 8.07 3.00
#